data_02642c20a11db1ba1f374aaf53889d39
#
_entry.id   02642c20a11db1ba1f374aaf53889d39
#
_cell.length_a   1.000
_cell.length_b   1.000
_cell.length_c   1.000
_cell.angle_alpha   90.00
_cell.angle_beta   90.00
_cell.angle_gamma   90.00
#
_symmetry.space_group_name_H-M   'P 1'
#
loop_
_entity.id
_entity.type
_entity.pdbx_description
1 polymer ?
#
loop_
_entity_poly.entity_id
_entity_poly.type
_entity_poly.pdbx_seq_one_letter_code
_entity_poly.pdbx_strand_id
1 'polypeptide(L)'
;HANARSKVESQFARAEHYVEAVNATVVVPSAGPPCFLDDDLFGYNMIAGDEISIFPDQSRFSERMWAKDRATAMSVPGTTIEVALGEVRVKHPGIDVAAPFSDKLAYLREYQRDWQQWLDDEKSSWPAKTSAFQPRLAAWWEPLLQRAPKLREGVGGSCLSRFGDEHIMVDFPSGTVRSHRGEPYQFRFDVAPELAEKVLAEHAVDWSNSLFLSCRFVAWRAGAFNEYLYNFLKSLSVERIDRAEAEARRRLGEPAEPSDEICLGDFTLERYCPHRKADLSVFGRLEGDEIVCTLHGWRFKTADGRCVTADDRRLQIRRT
;
A
#
# COMPACT_ATOMS: atom_id res chain seq x y z
N HIS A 1 -3.97 -18.04 4.66
CA HIS A 1 -2.85 -18.23 5.61
C HIS A 1 -1.50 -18.33 4.87
N ALA A 2 -1.34 -19.21 3.83
CA ALA A 2 -0.07 -19.33 3.10
C ALA A 2 0.41 -17.99 2.51
N ASN A 3 -0.49 -17.22 1.91
CA ASN A 3 -0.18 -15.91 1.35
C ASN A 3 0.25 -14.89 2.42
N ALA A 4 -0.33 -14.94 3.62
CA ALA A 4 0.06 -14.05 4.72
C ALA A 4 1.48 -14.35 5.19
N ARG A 5 1.82 -15.63 5.39
CA ARG A 5 3.20 -16.05 5.75
C ARG A 5 4.21 -15.61 4.69
N SER A 6 3.94 -15.89 3.43
CA SER A 6 4.82 -15.46 2.32
C SER A 6 5.00 -13.95 2.29
N LYS A 7 3.94 -13.18 2.58
CA LYS A 7 4.01 -11.72 2.65
C LYS A 7 4.90 -11.25 3.80
N VAL A 8 4.75 -11.82 4.99
CA VAL A 8 5.57 -11.48 6.18
C VAL A 8 7.04 -11.82 5.93
N GLU A 9 7.34 -13.01 5.40
CA GLU A 9 8.72 -13.40 5.08
C GLU A 9 9.36 -12.48 4.03
N SER A 10 8.62 -12.11 3.00
CA SER A 10 9.10 -11.15 2.00
C SER A 10 9.37 -9.76 2.59
N GLN A 11 8.55 -9.31 3.55
CA GLN A 11 8.78 -8.04 4.25
C GLN A 11 10.04 -8.11 5.11
N PHE A 12 10.22 -9.16 5.89
CA PHE A 12 11.41 -9.36 6.71
C PHE A 12 12.68 -9.47 5.89
N ALA A 13 12.68 -10.30 4.85
CA ALA A 13 13.84 -10.43 3.96
C ALA A 13 14.26 -9.09 3.34
N ARG A 14 13.30 -8.25 2.96
CA ARG A 14 13.57 -6.90 2.46
C ARG A 14 14.15 -5.98 3.54
N ALA A 15 13.60 -6.01 4.75
CA ALA A 15 14.10 -5.21 5.86
C ALA A 15 15.53 -5.64 6.25
N GLU A 16 15.80 -6.95 6.28
CA GLU A 16 17.14 -7.50 6.50
C GLU A 16 18.14 -7.01 5.45
N HIS A 17 17.76 -7.08 4.18
CA HIS A 17 18.59 -6.57 3.10
C HIS A 17 18.94 -5.08 3.29
N TYR A 18 17.99 -4.25 3.73
CA TYR A 18 18.26 -2.84 4.03
C TYR A 18 19.23 -2.68 5.20
N VAL A 19 19.05 -3.44 6.28
CA VAL A 19 19.96 -3.44 7.44
C VAL A 19 21.38 -3.81 7.02
N GLU A 20 21.54 -4.85 6.21
CA GLU A 20 22.82 -5.31 5.69
C GLU A 20 23.46 -4.26 4.76
N ALA A 21 22.68 -3.72 3.82
CA ALA A 21 23.18 -2.73 2.85
C ALA A 21 23.68 -1.42 3.51
N VAL A 22 22.98 -0.98 4.57
CA VAL A 22 23.34 0.21 5.35
C VAL A 22 24.43 -0.11 6.38
N ASN A 23 24.62 -1.38 6.72
CA ASN A 23 25.47 -1.84 7.81
C ASN A 23 25.18 -1.12 9.14
N ALA A 24 23.89 -1.08 9.50
CA ALA A 24 23.42 -0.36 10.67
C ALA A 24 23.99 -0.91 11.97
N THR A 25 24.46 -0.02 12.87
CA THR A 25 24.96 -0.40 14.19
C THR A 25 23.84 -0.84 15.12
N VAL A 26 22.69 -0.16 15.05
CA VAL A 26 21.47 -0.48 15.81
C VAL A 26 20.26 -0.40 14.87
N VAL A 27 19.40 -1.39 15.00
CA VAL A 27 18.13 -1.45 14.25
C VAL A 27 16.99 -1.11 15.18
N VAL A 28 16.14 -0.16 14.77
CA VAL A 28 14.93 0.22 15.50
C VAL A 28 13.73 -0.24 14.68
N PRO A 29 13.11 -1.39 14.99
CA PRO A 29 11.86 -1.77 14.36
C PRO A 29 10.79 -0.74 14.68
N SER A 30 10.29 -0.07 13.65
CA SER A 30 9.28 0.98 13.77
C SER A 30 8.11 0.70 12.83
N ALA A 31 7.09 1.54 12.89
CA ALA A 31 5.85 1.33 12.15
C ALA A 31 5.25 -0.06 12.42
N GLY A 32 5.19 -0.42 13.70
CA GLY A 32 4.62 -1.67 14.21
C GLY A 32 3.18 -1.89 13.75
N PRO A 33 2.57 -3.03 14.09
CA PRO A 33 1.25 -3.37 13.57
C PRO A 33 0.23 -2.29 13.93
N PRO A 34 -0.74 -2.00 13.03
CA PRO A 34 -1.86 -1.15 13.40
C PRO A 34 -2.64 -1.78 14.56
N CYS A 35 -3.26 -0.95 15.40
CA CYS A 35 -4.19 -1.38 16.43
C CYS A 35 -5.62 -1.23 15.90
N PHE A 36 -6.28 -2.35 15.67
CA PHE A 36 -7.70 -2.38 15.30
C PHE A 36 -8.53 -2.41 16.58
N LEU A 37 -9.25 -1.33 16.84
CA LEU A 37 -10.03 -1.16 18.08
C LEU A 37 -11.52 -1.46 17.89
N ASP A 38 -12.01 -1.52 16.66
CA ASP A 38 -13.36 -1.98 16.36
C ASP A 38 -13.51 -3.46 16.73
N ASP A 39 -14.64 -3.85 17.33
CA ASP A 39 -14.86 -5.22 17.80
C ASP A 39 -14.79 -6.25 16.67
N ASP A 40 -15.34 -5.94 15.51
CA ASP A 40 -15.33 -6.80 14.33
C ASP A 40 -13.95 -6.88 13.66
N LEU A 41 -13.06 -5.93 13.90
CA LEU A 41 -11.68 -5.92 13.39
C LEU A 41 -10.65 -6.34 14.44
N PHE A 42 -11.02 -6.40 15.71
CA PHE A 42 -10.08 -6.66 16.80
C PHE A 42 -9.25 -7.92 16.62
N GLY A 43 -9.83 -8.96 16.02
CA GLY A 43 -9.14 -10.20 15.70
C GLY A 43 -7.90 -10.05 14.79
N TYR A 44 -7.85 -9.00 13.98
CA TYR A 44 -6.68 -8.74 13.11
C TYR A 44 -5.43 -8.27 13.87
N ASN A 45 -5.56 -7.89 15.14
CA ASN A 45 -4.42 -7.58 15.99
C ASN A 45 -3.64 -8.83 16.42
N MET A 46 -4.31 -9.98 16.43
CA MET A 46 -3.76 -11.20 17.02
C MET A 46 -3.15 -12.09 15.94
N ILE A 47 -1.92 -12.49 16.19
CA ILE A 47 -1.25 -13.55 15.42
C ILE A 47 -1.37 -14.81 16.29
N ALA A 48 -2.44 -15.58 16.09
CA ALA A 48 -2.67 -16.82 16.82
C ALA A 48 -2.52 -18.01 15.89
N GLY A 49 -1.61 -18.93 16.21
CA GLY A 49 -1.44 -20.22 15.56
C GLY A 49 -1.12 -20.14 14.06
N ASP A 50 -2.09 -19.86 13.26
CA ASP A 50 -1.98 -19.79 11.78
C ASP A 50 -1.80 -18.37 11.23
N GLU A 51 -1.12 -17.48 11.89
CA GLU A 51 -0.75 -16.13 11.42
C GLU A 51 -1.75 -15.52 10.40
N ILE A 52 -2.79 -14.91 10.90
CA ILE A 52 -3.80 -14.24 10.06
C ILE A 52 -3.33 -12.85 9.66
N SER A 53 -2.59 -12.16 10.55
CA SER A 53 -2.09 -10.82 10.31
C SER A 53 -0.88 -10.81 9.38
N ILE A 54 -0.89 -9.88 8.43
CA ILE A 54 0.28 -9.54 7.60
C ILE A 54 1.16 -8.47 8.24
N PHE A 55 0.83 -8.04 9.46
CA PHE A 55 1.53 -7.00 10.21
C PHE A 55 2.18 -7.62 11.45
N PRO A 56 3.43 -8.11 11.35
CA PRO A 56 4.13 -8.71 12.48
C PRO A 56 4.50 -7.68 13.54
N ASP A 57 4.55 -8.12 14.79
CA ASP A 57 5.01 -7.29 15.90
C ASP A 57 6.51 -6.96 15.76
N GLN A 58 6.92 -5.81 16.30
CA GLN A 58 8.31 -5.36 16.32
C GLN A 58 9.25 -6.38 16.98
N SER A 59 8.78 -7.06 18.02
CA SER A 59 9.53 -8.11 18.75
C SER A 59 10.00 -9.22 17.80
N ARG A 60 9.17 -9.66 16.87
CA ARG A 60 9.51 -10.71 15.90
C ARG A 60 10.67 -10.32 14.97
N PHE A 61 10.70 -9.06 14.54
CA PHE A 61 11.83 -8.59 13.75
C PHE A 61 13.09 -8.42 14.59
N SER A 62 12.95 -7.97 15.85
CA SER A 62 14.07 -7.92 16.80
C SER A 62 14.68 -9.29 17.05
N GLU A 63 13.88 -10.31 17.29
CA GLU A 63 14.34 -11.71 17.47
C GLU A 63 15.15 -12.18 16.24
N ARG A 64 14.67 -11.85 15.06
CA ARG A 64 15.34 -12.19 13.80
C ARG A 64 16.67 -11.46 13.61
N MET A 65 16.78 -10.24 14.10
CA MET A 65 18.04 -9.48 14.11
C MET A 65 19.02 -10.03 15.12
N TRP A 66 18.56 -10.38 16.33
CA TRP A 66 19.41 -11.01 17.36
C TRP A 66 19.99 -12.35 16.90
N ALA A 67 19.21 -13.15 16.16
CA ALA A 67 19.70 -14.39 15.57
C ALA A 67 20.83 -14.18 14.54
N LYS A 68 21.03 -12.93 14.09
CA LYS A 68 22.12 -12.50 13.20
C LYS A 68 23.16 -11.61 13.90
N ASP A 69 23.21 -11.63 15.22
CA ASP A 69 24.10 -10.81 16.05
C ASP A 69 23.97 -9.29 15.78
N ARG A 70 22.76 -8.83 15.43
CA ARG A 70 22.47 -7.42 15.21
C ARG A 70 21.76 -6.81 16.40
N ALA A 71 22.30 -5.70 16.90
CA ALA A 71 21.66 -4.96 17.99
C ALA A 71 20.35 -4.32 17.55
N THR A 72 19.33 -4.44 18.41
CA THR A 72 18.03 -3.77 18.20
C THR A 72 17.64 -2.95 19.41
N ALA A 73 16.84 -1.92 19.17
CA ALA A 73 16.19 -1.14 20.20
C ALA A 73 14.68 -1.13 19.96
N MET A 74 13.92 -1.68 20.88
CA MET A 74 12.45 -1.58 20.84
C MET A 74 12.04 -0.14 21.15
N SER A 75 11.02 0.38 20.47
CA SER A 75 10.47 1.70 20.73
C SER A 75 8.99 1.63 21.06
N VAL A 76 8.61 2.35 22.10
CA VAL A 76 7.23 2.60 22.51
C VAL A 76 6.99 4.10 22.61
N PRO A 77 5.74 4.58 22.68
CA PRO A 77 5.46 6.00 22.88
C PRO A 77 6.25 6.56 24.07
N GLY A 78 6.96 7.69 23.84
CA GLY A 78 7.83 8.31 24.85
C GLY A 78 9.28 7.80 24.87
N THR A 79 9.65 6.78 24.08
CA THR A 79 11.04 6.37 23.91
C THR A 79 11.84 7.48 23.21
N THR A 80 12.98 7.83 23.80
CA THR A 80 13.97 8.74 23.20
C THR A 80 15.17 7.96 22.70
N ILE A 81 15.59 8.22 21.48
CA ILE A 81 16.78 7.62 20.87
C ILE A 81 17.74 8.75 20.52
N GLU A 82 18.85 8.80 21.22
CA GLU A 82 19.92 9.76 20.99
C GLU A 82 21.03 9.12 20.14
N VAL A 83 21.37 9.75 19.04
CA VAL A 83 22.45 9.30 18.14
C VAL A 83 23.54 10.36 18.14
N ALA A 84 24.74 9.99 18.60
CA ALA A 84 25.89 10.89 18.63
C ALA A 84 27.19 10.11 18.33
N LEU A 85 27.97 10.56 17.35
CA LEU A 85 29.35 10.10 17.06
C LEU A 85 29.58 8.58 17.17
N GLY A 86 28.67 7.78 16.62
CA GLY A 86 28.78 6.32 16.62
C GLY A 86 28.18 5.63 17.86
N GLU A 87 27.64 6.38 18.80
CA GLU A 87 26.87 5.86 19.95
C GLU A 87 25.38 6.03 19.74
N VAL A 88 24.62 5.00 20.11
CA VAL A 88 23.16 5.04 20.16
C VAL A 88 22.74 4.79 21.62
N ARG A 89 22.06 5.74 22.20
CA ARG A 89 21.50 5.64 23.56
C ARG A 89 19.99 5.62 23.50
N VAL A 90 19.40 4.58 24.08
CA VAL A 90 17.95 4.42 24.13
C VAL A 90 17.48 4.65 25.56
N LYS A 91 16.52 5.54 25.72
CA LYS A 91 15.90 5.86 27.00
C LYS A 91 14.40 5.66 26.89
N HIS A 92 13.88 4.73 27.65
CA HIS A 92 12.45 4.46 27.72
C HIS A 92 11.76 5.32 28.79
N PRO A 93 10.48 5.69 28.62
CA PRO A 93 9.65 6.17 29.71
C PRO A 93 9.57 5.03 30.75
N GLY A 94 9.43 5.31 32.02
CA GLY A 94 9.51 4.34 33.12
C GLY A 94 8.50 3.16 33.07
N ILE A 95 8.31 2.56 31.90
CA ILE A 95 7.45 1.40 31.63
C ILE A 95 8.30 0.24 31.08
N ASP A 96 7.85 -0.98 31.32
CA ASP A 96 8.41 -2.17 30.67
C ASP A 96 8.03 -2.20 29.18
N VAL A 97 9.00 -2.02 28.30
CA VAL A 97 8.77 -2.03 26.83
C VAL A 97 8.39 -3.40 26.29
N ALA A 98 8.61 -4.48 27.05
CA ALA A 98 8.20 -5.83 26.65
C ALA A 98 6.73 -6.11 27.00
N ALA A 99 6.15 -5.41 27.97
CA ALA A 99 4.80 -5.66 28.46
C ALA A 99 3.71 -5.65 27.37
N PRO A 100 3.71 -4.71 26.39
CA PRO A 100 2.72 -4.72 25.31
C PRO A 100 2.77 -5.96 24.43
N PHE A 101 3.87 -6.71 24.43
CA PHE A 101 4.11 -7.89 23.60
C PHE A 101 3.98 -9.19 24.38
N SER A 102 4.26 -9.19 25.69
CA SER A 102 4.21 -10.38 26.56
C SER A 102 2.77 -10.80 26.87
N ASP A 103 1.86 -9.85 27.06
CA ASP A 103 0.41 -10.07 27.16
C ASP A 103 -0.34 -9.10 26.25
N LYS A 104 -0.15 -9.30 24.95
CA LYS A 104 -0.70 -8.45 23.92
C LYS A 104 -2.22 -8.33 23.99
N LEU A 105 -2.91 -9.41 24.35
CA LEU A 105 -4.37 -9.38 24.44
C LEU A 105 -4.85 -8.47 25.56
N ALA A 106 -4.30 -8.60 26.77
CA ALA A 106 -4.66 -7.74 27.89
C ALA A 106 -4.34 -6.27 27.58
N TYR A 107 -3.15 -5.99 27.07
CA TYR A 107 -2.75 -4.64 26.65
C TYR A 107 -3.72 -4.03 25.61
N LEU A 108 -4.07 -4.76 24.55
CA LEU A 108 -4.97 -4.26 23.52
C LEU A 108 -6.40 -4.08 24.02
N ARG A 109 -6.87 -4.91 24.96
CA ARG A 109 -8.21 -4.72 25.57
C ARG A 109 -8.26 -3.50 26.49
N GLU A 110 -7.16 -3.22 27.20
CA GLU A 110 -7.05 -1.97 27.95
C GLU A 110 -7.03 -0.77 27.02
N TYR A 111 -6.19 -0.80 25.99
CA TYR A 111 -6.09 0.25 25.00
C TYR A 111 -7.44 0.49 24.24
N GLN A 112 -8.18 -0.57 23.94
CA GLN A 112 -9.52 -0.47 23.35
C GLN A 112 -10.49 0.28 24.30
N ARG A 113 -10.51 -0.05 25.60
CA ARG A 113 -11.37 0.63 26.58
C ARG A 113 -11.02 2.12 26.71
N ASP A 114 -9.73 2.46 26.72
CA ASP A 114 -9.25 3.84 26.85
C ASP A 114 -9.68 4.71 25.67
N TRP A 115 -9.76 4.13 24.49
CA TRP A 115 -10.07 4.84 23.23
C TRP A 115 -11.49 4.65 22.73
N GLN A 116 -12.32 3.85 23.43
CA GLN A 116 -13.68 3.52 22.96
C GLN A 116 -14.53 4.77 22.78
N GLN A 117 -14.52 5.68 23.76
CA GLN A 117 -15.31 6.91 23.67
C GLN A 117 -14.91 7.76 22.45
N TRP A 118 -13.61 7.92 22.22
CA TRP A 118 -13.12 8.65 21.04
C TRP A 118 -13.56 7.99 19.73
N LEU A 119 -13.51 6.66 19.67
CA LEU A 119 -13.90 5.90 18.49
C LEU A 119 -15.39 6.04 18.20
N ASP A 120 -16.23 6.02 19.25
CA ASP A 120 -17.67 6.20 19.13
C ASP A 120 -18.02 7.63 18.69
N ASP A 121 -17.35 8.63 19.26
CA ASP A 121 -17.50 10.02 18.87
C ASP A 121 -17.09 10.25 17.41
N GLU A 122 -15.96 9.69 16.97
CA GLU A 122 -15.50 9.75 15.59
C GLU A 122 -16.53 9.13 14.63
N LYS A 123 -17.02 7.91 14.93
CA LYS A 123 -18.02 7.24 14.11
C LYS A 123 -19.35 8.00 14.08
N SER A 124 -19.75 8.59 15.20
CA SER A 124 -20.96 9.39 15.30
C SER A 124 -20.88 10.70 14.51
N SER A 125 -19.66 11.18 14.25
CA SER A 125 -19.42 12.37 13.43
C SER A 125 -19.52 12.11 11.93
N TRP A 126 -19.54 10.86 11.50
CA TRP A 126 -19.63 10.53 10.09
C TRP A 126 -20.98 10.97 9.50
N PRO A 127 -20.97 11.52 8.28
CA PRO A 127 -22.17 12.03 7.66
C PRO A 127 -23.18 10.90 7.41
N ALA A 128 -24.45 11.17 7.65
CA ALA A 128 -25.51 10.26 7.27
C ALA A 128 -25.52 10.05 5.75
N LYS A 129 -25.84 8.84 5.31
CA LYS A 129 -26.00 8.52 3.89
C LYS A 129 -27.02 9.44 3.23
N THR A 130 -26.66 10.01 2.09
CA THR A 130 -27.56 10.85 1.28
C THR A 130 -28.21 10.06 0.14
N SER A 131 -29.41 10.46 -0.25
CA SER A 131 -30.13 9.86 -1.39
C SER A 131 -29.47 10.13 -2.76
N ALA A 132 -28.50 11.05 -2.82
CA ALA A 132 -27.77 11.42 -4.03
C ALA A 132 -26.36 10.80 -4.11
N PHE A 133 -26.07 9.76 -3.36
CA PHE A 133 -24.74 9.17 -3.28
C PHE A 133 -24.24 8.68 -4.66
N GLN A 134 -25.03 7.85 -5.36
CA GLN A 134 -24.63 7.31 -6.67
C GLN A 134 -24.38 8.42 -7.71
N PRO A 135 -25.23 9.43 -7.90
CA PRO A 135 -24.97 10.53 -8.84
C PRO A 135 -23.69 11.32 -8.49
N ARG A 136 -23.40 11.53 -7.20
CA ARG A 136 -22.18 12.23 -6.76
C ARG A 136 -20.93 11.41 -7.03
N LEU A 137 -20.98 10.11 -6.79
CA LEU A 137 -19.89 9.20 -7.10
C LEU A 137 -19.65 9.15 -8.61
N ALA A 138 -20.70 9.08 -9.43
CA ALA A 138 -20.62 9.12 -10.88
C ALA A 138 -19.99 10.44 -11.37
N ALA A 139 -20.46 11.57 -10.87
CA ALA A 139 -19.92 12.89 -11.21
C ALA A 139 -18.43 13.03 -10.90
N TRP A 140 -17.93 12.33 -9.88
CA TRP A 140 -16.51 12.32 -9.53
C TRP A 140 -15.73 11.31 -10.37
N TRP A 141 -16.19 10.05 -10.46
CA TRP A 141 -15.39 8.97 -11.01
C TRP A 141 -15.47 8.83 -12.51
N GLU A 142 -16.59 9.12 -13.14
CA GLU A 142 -16.72 8.98 -14.61
C GLU A 142 -15.73 9.86 -15.38
N PRO A 143 -15.51 11.14 -15.04
CA PRO A 143 -14.48 11.94 -15.69
C PRO A 143 -13.06 11.33 -15.56
N LEU A 144 -12.75 10.72 -14.41
CA LEU A 144 -11.47 10.04 -14.19
C LEU A 144 -11.37 8.75 -15.02
N LEU A 145 -12.45 7.98 -15.08
CA LEU A 145 -12.51 6.78 -15.92
C LEU A 145 -12.34 7.11 -17.40
N GLN A 146 -12.94 8.20 -17.88
CA GLN A 146 -12.78 8.62 -19.28
C GLN A 146 -11.34 9.05 -19.62
N ARG A 147 -10.60 9.58 -18.65
CA ARG A 147 -9.17 9.94 -18.82
C ARG A 147 -8.22 8.73 -18.84
N ALA A 148 -8.66 7.57 -18.37
CA ALA A 148 -7.80 6.41 -18.15
C ALA A 148 -8.22 5.16 -18.94
N PRO A 149 -8.24 5.21 -20.29
CA PRO A 149 -8.71 4.10 -21.12
C PRO A 149 -7.84 2.84 -20.98
N LYS A 150 -6.52 2.96 -20.84
CA LYS A 150 -5.63 1.80 -20.66
C LYS A 150 -5.70 1.22 -19.27
N LEU A 151 -5.87 2.06 -18.27
CA LEU A 151 -6.14 1.60 -16.92
C LEU A 151 -7.44 0.78 -16.87
N ARG A 152 -8.52 1.26 -17.53
CA ARG A 152 -9.79 0.54 -17.67
C ARG A 152 -9.64 -0.79 -18.41
N GLU A 153 -8.88 -0.80 -19.50
CA GLU A 153 -8.54 -2.02 -20.26
C GLU A 153 -7.83 -3.04 -19.35
N GLY A 154 -6.87 -2.59 -18.54
CA GLY A 154 -6.15 -3.43 -17.59
C GLY A 154 -7.02 -3.96 -16.43
N VAL A 155 -8.05 -3.22 -15.99
CA VAL A 155 -9.05 -3.74 -15.04
C VAL A 155 -9.87 -4.84 -15.70
N GLY A 156 -10.31 -4.65 -16.94
CA GLY A 156 -10.94 -5.65 -17.80
C GLY A 156 -12.29 -6.17 -17.30
N GLY A 157 -12.93 -5.51 -16.34
CA GLY A 157 -14.17 -5.99 -15.74
C GLY A 157 -14.92 -4.91 -14.97
N SER A 158 -15.93 -5.34 -14.21
CA SER A 158 -16.79 -4.47 -13.41
C SER A 158 -16.60 -4.71 -11.92
N CYS A 159 -16.76 -3.66 -11.14
CA CYS A 159 -16.74 -3.70 -9.68
C CYS A 159 -18.12 -3.34 -9.10
N LEU A 160 -18.71 -4.26 -8.37
CA LEU A 160 -19.90 -3.98 -7.58
C LEU A 160 -19.47 -3.34 -6.25
N SER A 161 -19.85 -2.09 -6.03
CA SER A 161 -19.65 -1.40 -4.76
C SER A 161 -20.98 -1.36 -4.00
N ARG A 162 -21.00 -1.91 -2.78
CA ARG A 162 -22.18 -1.94 -1.92
C ARG A 162 -21.99 -1.00 -0.74
N PHE A 163 -22.90 -0.07 -0.60
CA PHE A 163 -22.92 0.95 0.45
C PHE A 163 -24.27 0.86 1.19
N GLY A 164 -24.38 -0.09 2.12
CA GLY A 164 -25.66 -0.48 2.68
C GLY A 164 -26.60 -1.04 1.61
N ASP A 165 -27.76 -0.42 1.44
CA ASP A 165 -28.78 -0.82 0.45
C ASP A 165 -28.46 -0.33 -0.98
N GLU A 166 -27.51 0.58 -1.15
CA GLU A 166 -27.09 1.02 -2.47
C GLU A 166 -26.08 0.07 -3.08
N HIS A 167 -26.42 -0.43 -4.25
CA HIS A 167 -25.59 -1.31 -5.05
C HIS A 167 -25.19 -0.58 -6.34
N ILE A 168 -23.93 -0.20 -6.44
CA ILE A 168 -23.41 0.61 -7.52
C ILE A 168 -22.44 -0.23 -8.35
N MET A 169 -22.66 -0.26 -9.64
CA MET A 169 -21.76 -0.88 -10.59
C MET A 169 -20.81 0.16 -11.17
N VAL A 170 -19.51 -0.02 -10.94
CA VAL A 170 -18.45 0.67 -11.66
C VAL A 170 -18.04 -0.24 -12.81
N ASP A 171 -18.47 0.13 -13.99
CA ASP A 171 -18.21 -0.62 -15.22
C ASP A 171 -16.98 -0.01 -15.91
N PHE A 172 -15.81 -0.63 -15.70
CA PHE A 172 -14.56 -0.15 -16.25
C PHE A 172 -14.51 -0.22 -17.78
N PRO A 173 -14.99 -1.28 -18.46
CA PRO A 173 -15.02 -1.31 -19.91
C PRO A 173 -15.74 -0.11 -20.54
N SER A 174 -16.90 0.26 -20.02
CA SER A 174 -17.65 1.42 -20.53
C SER A 174 -17.24 2.76 -19.88
N GLY A 175 -16.57 2.71 -18.72
CA GLY A 175 -16.20 3.90 -17.95
C GLY A 175 -17.41 4.59 -17.30
N THR A 176 -18.40 3.83 -16.84
CA THR A 176 -19.66 4.35 -16.25
C THR A 176 -19.83 3.89 -14.80
N VAL A 177 -20.55 4.72 -14.02
CA VAL A 177 -20.91 4.47 -12.63
C VAL A 177 -22.43 4.55 -12.49
N ARG A 178 -23.09 3.44 -12.28
CA ARG A 178 -24.54 3.34 -12.32
C ARG A 178 -25.09 2.37 -11.26
N SER A 179 -26.38 2.38 -11.03
CA SER A 179 -27.01 1.37 -10.17
C SER A 179 -26.84 -0.03 -10.77
N HIS A 180 -26.55 -1.00 -9.91
CA HIS A 180 -26.47 -2.41 -10.27
C HIS A 180 -27.88 -2.96 -10.55
N ARG A 181 -28.02 -3.78 -11.58
CA ARG A 181 -29.30 -4.34 -12.07
C ARG A 181 -29.30 -5.88 -12.10
N GLY A 182 -28.37 -6.53 -11.37
CA GLY A 182 -28.24 -7.98 -11.32
C GLY A 182 -27.20 -8.57 -12.30
N GLU A 183 -26.47 -7.74 -13.04
CA GLU A 183 -25.44 -8.19 -13.96
C GLU A 183 -24.20 -8.77 -13.24
N PRO A 184 -23.43 -9.65 -13.89
CA PRO A 184 -22.20 -10.21 -13.32
C PRO A 184 -21.14 -9.12 -13.05
N TYR A 185 -20.26 -9.41 -12.07
CA TYR A 185 -19.12 -8.57 -11.74
C TYR A 185 -17.90 -9.44 -11.40
N GLN A 186 -16.70 -8.88 -11.57
CA GLN A 186 -15.44 -9.53 -11.24
C GLN A 186 -14.90 -9.13 -9.88
N PHE A 187 -15.29 -7.95 -9.41
CA PHE A 187 -14.83 -7.40 -8.13
C PHE A 187 -16.03 -6.93 -7.31
N ARG A 188 -15.90 -7.01 -6.00
CA ARG A 188 -16.91 -6.45 -5.09
C ARG A 188 -16.22 -5.73 -3.95
N PHE A 189 -16.85 -4.63 -3.53
CA PHE A 189 -16.42 -3.77 -2.45
C PHE A 189 -17.62 -3.42 -1.57
N ASP A 190 -17.57 -3.82 -0.30
CA ASP A 190 -18.63 -3.55 0.66
C ASP A 190 -18.08 -2.60 1.73
N VAL A 191 -18.72 -1.45 1.91
CA VAL A 191 -18.30 -0.42 2.87
C VAL A 191 -19.55 0.10 3.61
N ALA A 192 -19.41 0.39 4.90
CA ALA A 192 -20.49 1.02 5.66
C ALA A 192 -20.91 2.35 5.00
N PRO A 193 -22.22 2.61 4.86
CA PRO A 193 -22.71 3.76 4.09
C PRO A 193 -22.21 5.10 4.63
N GLU A 194 -22.10 5.26 5.95
CA GLU A 194 -21.62 6.48 6.60
C GLU A 194 -20.12 6.71 6.30
N LEU A 195 -19.30 5.64 6.31
CA LEU A 195 -17.90 5.71 5.95
C LEU A 195 -17.71 6.02 4.46
N ALA A 196 -18.53 5.41 3.60
CA ALA A 196 -18.52 5.72 2.17
C ALA A 196 -18.91 7.19 1.91
N GLU A 197 -19.92 7.70 2.62
CA GLU A 197 -20.34 9.09 2.53
C GLU A 197 -19.23 10.05 2.99
N LYS A 198 -18.51 9.70 4.08
CA LYS A 198 -17.35 10.47 4.56
C LYS A 198 -16.27 10.59 3.50
N VAL A 199 -15.82 9.46 2.93
CA VAL A 199 -14.74 9.49 1.93
C VAL A 199 -15.16 10.18 0.62
N LEU A 200 -16.45 10.12 0.27
CA LEU A 200 -16.99 10.85 -0.86
C LEU A 200 -17.06 12.36 -0.59
N ALA A 201 -17.55 12.76 0.59
CA ALA A 201 -17.67 14.17 0.98
C ALA A 201 -16.28 14.85 1.09
N GLU A 202 -15.29 14.15 1.60
CA GLU A 202 -13.92 14.63 1.73
C GLU A 202 -13.12 14.55 0.42
N HIS A 203 -13.68 14.02 -0.66
CA HIS A 203 -12.96 13.75 -1.91
C HIS A 203 -11.64 13.02 -1.64
N ALA A 204 -11.67 11.95 -0.86
CA ALA A 204 -10.50 11.18 -0.49
C ALA A 204 -9.85 10.54 -1.74
N VAL A 205 -8.84 11.20 -2.29
CA VAL A 205 -8.20 10.87 -3.58
C VAL A 205 -7.37 9.60 -3.57
N ASP A 206 -7.16 9.00 -2.40
CA ASP A 206 -6.37 7.79 -2.22
C ASP A 206 -7.06 6.86 -1.21
N TRP A 207 -7.91 5.97 -1.72
CA TRP A 207 -8.61 5.02 -0.88
C TRP A 207 -7.71 3.95 -0.28
N SER A 208 -6.50 3.76 -0.82
CA SER A 208 -5.55 2.82 -0.21
C SER A 208 -5.08 3.32 1.17
N ASN A 209 -4.91 4.62 1.34
CA ASN A 209 -4.50 5.22 2.61
C ASN A 209 -5.68 5.63 3.51
N SER A 210 -6.80 6.04 2.92
CA SER A 210 -7.96 6.52 3.71
C SER A 210 -8.91 5.40 4.12
N LEU A 211 -9.08 4.36 3.30
CA LEU A 211 -10.06 3.30 3.52
C LEU A 211 -9.40 1.93 3.74
N PHE A 212 -8.46 1.51 2.86
CA PHE A 212 -7.94 0.15 2.91
C PHE A 212 -7.09 -0.12 4.15
N LEU A 213 -6.30 0.84 4.61
CA LEU A 213 -5.51 0.68 5.84
C LEU A 213 -6.39 0.59 7.09
N SER A 214 -7.62 1.11 7.05
CA SER A 214 -8.57 0.97 8.16
C SER A 214 -9.13 -0.44 8.29
N CYS A 215 -9.06 -1.27 7.24
CA CYS A 215 -9.73 -2.57 7.13
C CYS A 215 -11.27 -2.53 7.30
N ARG A 216 -11.89 -1.35 7.31
CA ARG A 216 -13.36 -1.17 7.46
C ARG A 216 -14.12 -1.39 6.16
N PHE A 217 -13.78 -2.45 5.46
CA PHE A 217 -14.43 -2.86 4.22
C PHE A 217 -14.31 -4.36 4.01
N VAL A 218 -15.15 -4.91 3.16
CA VAL A 218 -15.00 -6.28 2.66
C VAL A 218 -14.76 -6.23 1.16
N ALA A 219 -13.72 -6.90 0.70
CA ALA A 219 -13.43 -7.04 -0.72
C ALA A 219 -13.54 -8.50 -1.16
N TRP A 220 -14.07 -8.70 -2.36
CA TRP A 220 -14.10 -9.98 -3.03
C TRP A 220 -13.68 -9.82 -4.49
N ARG A 221 -13.04 -10.84 -5.05
CA ARG A 221 -12.65 -10.89 -6.45
C ARG A 221 -12.76 -12.29 -7.04
N ALA A 222 -13.10 -12.36 -8.29
CA ALA A 222 -12.96 -13.56 -9.11
C ALA A 222 -11.53 -13.61 -9.68
N GLY A 223 -10.71 -14.54 -9.20
CA GLY A 223 -9.36 -14.73 -9.73
C GLY A 223 -8.26 -13.96 -9.01
N ALA A 224 -7.20 -13.59 -9.75
CA ALA A 224 -5.99 -13.00 -9.22
C ALA A 224 -6.19 -11.53 -8.76
N PHE A 225 -5.20 -11.01 -8.01
CA PHE A 225 -5.15 -9.60 -7.67
C PHE A 225 -5.01 -8.75 -8.93
N ASN A 226 -5.83 -7.70 -9.05
CA ASN A 226 -5.80 -6.78 -10.17
C ASN A 226 -5.16 -5.44 -9.75
N GLU A 227 -3.93 -5.22 -10.17
CA GLU A 227 -3.20 -3.99 -9.85
C GLU A 227 -3.79 -2.74 -10.49
N TYR A 228 -4.46 -2.86 -11.65
CA TYR A 228 -5.07 -1.71 -12.31
C TYR A 228 -6.27 -1.19 -11.52
N LEU A 229 -7.12 -2.08 -10.98
CA LEU A 229 -8.19 -1.70 -10.06
C LEU A 229 -7.65 -1.04 -8.80
N TYR A 230 -6.61 -1.62 -8.19
CA TYR A 230 -5.95 -1.03 -7.03
C TYR A 230 -5.36 0.35 -7.36
N ASN A 231 -4.72 0.50 -8.52
CA ASN A 231 -4.17 1.77 -8.98
C ASN A 231 -5.26 2.81 -9.24
N PHE A 232 -6.43 2.43 -9.75
CA PHE A 232 -7.57 3.32 -9.87
C PHE A 232 -7.99 3.86 -8.49
N LEU A 233 -8.23 2.96 -7.53
CA LEU A 233 -8.73 3.33 -6.20
C LEU A 233 -7.76 4.19 -5.36
N LYS A 234 -6.49 4.22 -5.68
CA LYS A 234 -5.51 5.14 -5.06
C LYS A 234 -5.25 6.41 -5.87
N SER A 235 -5.91 6.59 -7.00
CA SER A 235 -5.61 7.65 -7.98
C SER A 235 -6.86 8.45 -8.39
N LEU A 236 -7.65 8.87 -7.41
CA LEU A 236 -8.96 9.50 -7.62
C LEU A 236 -8.88 11.03 -7.75
N SER A 237 -7.81 11.55 -8.37
CA SER A 237 -7.68 12.93 -8.82
C SER A 237 -7.11 12.96 -10.24
N VAL A 238 -7.29 14.09 -10.95
CA VAL A 238 -6.81 14.24 -12.33
C VAL A 238 -5.32 13.95 -12.44
N GLU A 239 -4.50 14.53 -11.60
CA GLU A 239 -3.05 14.34 -11.62
C GLU A 239 -2.66 12.88 -11.35
N ARG A 240 -3.31 12.24 -10.36
CA ARG A 240 -3.01 10.86 -9.99
C ARG A 240 -3.48 9.87 -11.04
N ILE A 241 -4.66 10.10 -11.62
CA ILE A 241 -5.21 9.19 -12.64
C ILE A 241 -4.39 9.25 -13.94
N ASP A 242 -3.87 10.42 -14.32
CA ASP A 242 -3.00 10.55 -15.50
C ASP A 242 -1.69 9.76 -15.30
N ARG A 243 -1.13 9.76 -14.08
CA ARG A 243 0.03 8.92 -13.75
C ARG A 243 -0.30 7.42 -13.79
N ALA A 244 -1.46 7.04 -13.26
CA ALA A 244 -1.92 5.65 -13.28
C ALA A 244 -2.19 5.15 -14.71
N GLU A 245 -2.74 6.01 -15.57
CA GLU A 245 -2.92 5.74 -16.99
C GLU A 245 -1.58 5.54 -17.71
N ALA A 246 -0.61 6.43 -17.47
CA ALA A 246 0.73 6.29 -18.04
C ALA A 246 1.42 4.98 -17.59
N GLU A 247 1.22 4.56 -16.33
CA GLU A 247 1.69 3.27 -15.85
C GLU A 247 0.98 2.09 -16.53
N ALA A 248 -0.34 2.19 -16.70
CA ALA A 248 -1.13 1.17 -17.39
C ALA A 248 -0.68 0.97 -18.84
N ARG A 249 -0.44 2.06 -19.57
CA ARG A 249 0.10 2.03 -20.94
C ARG A 249 1.41 1.25 -21.00
N ARG A 250 2.36 1.58 -20.13
CA ARG A 250 3.64 0.87 -20.07
C ARG A 250 3.48 -0.62 -19.79
N ARG A 251 2.60 -0.98 -18.86
CA ARG A 251 2.35 -2.39 -18.51
C ARG A 251 1.67 -3.17 -19.62
N LEU A 252 0.86 -2.51 -20.44
CA LEU A 252 0.21 -3.11 -21.60
C LEU A 252 1.12 -3.08 -22.85
N GLY A 253 2.39 -2.66 -22.69
CA GLY A 253 3.40 -2.73 -23.74
C GLY A 253 3.37 -1.56 -24.73
N GLU A 254 2.65 -0.47 -24.43
CA GLU A 254 2.75 0.75 -25.23
C GLU A 254 4.11 1.43 -25.00
N PRO A 255 4.77 1.94 -26.04
CA PRO A 255 6.04 2.65 -25.88
C PRO A 255 5.83 3.91 -25.04
N ALA A 256 6.87 4.27 -24.26
CA ALA A 256 6.88 5.52 -23.50
C ALA A 256 6.81 6.72 -24.48
N GLU A 257 6.15 7.80 -24.04
CA GLU A 257 6.19 9.05 -24.79
C GLU A 257 7.65 9.55 -24.86
N PRO A 258 8.09 10.11 -25.99
CA PRO A 258 9.49 10.57 -26.14
C PRO A 258 9.96 11.55 -25.06
N SER A 259 9.05 12.31 -24.45
CA SER A 259 9.34 13.21 -23.32
C SER A 259 9.68 12.48 -22.02
N ASP A 260 9.33 11.22 -21.91
CA ASP A 260 9.56 10.37 -20.73
C ASP A 260 10.79 9.47 -20.88
N GLU A 261 11.60 9.66 -21.94
CA GLU A 261 12.84 8.95 -22.15
C GLU A 261 14.05 9.77 -21.74
N ILE A 262 15.08 9.08 -21.30
CA ILE A 262 16.40 9.65 -21.00
C ILE A 262 17.50 8.79 -21.61
N CYS A 263 18.67 9.39 -21.85
CA CYS A 263 19.88 8.67 -22.21
C CYS A 263 20.75 8.45 -20.97
N LEU A 264 21.20 7.22 -20.78
CA LEU A 264 22.16 6.86 -19.74
C LEU A 264 23.25 5.96 -20.34
N GLY A 265 24.42 6.52 -20.60
CA GLY A 265 25.45 5.87 -21.41
C GLY A 265 24.95 5.58 -22.83
N ASP A 266 25.13 4.35 -23.33
CA ASP A 266 24.70 3.89 -24.65
C ASP A 266 23.23 3.42 -24.68
N PHE A 267 22.44 3.76 -23.66
CA PHE A 267 21.07 3.29 -23.55
C PHE A 267 20.08 4.44 -23.48
N THR A 268 18.99 4.29 -24.22
CA THR A 268 17.77 5.09 -24.06
C THR A 268 16.79 4.28 -23.21
N LEU A 269 16.27 4.86 -22.15
CA LEU A 269 15.38 4.19 -21.22
C LEU A 269 14.29 5.13 -20.72
N GLU A 270 13.22 4.54 -20.17
CA GLU A 270 12.18 5.34 -19.53
C GLU A 270 12.75 6.13 -18.34
N ARG A 271 12.30 7.39 -18.23
CA ARG A 271 12.81 8.33 -17.23
C ARG A 271 12.51 7.90 -15.80
N TYR A 272 11.39 7.23 -15.57
CA TYR A 272 10.93 6.95 -14.23
C TYR A 272 11.05 5.48 -13.87
N CYS A 273 11.76 5.18 -12.79
CA CYS A 273 11.92 3.83 -12.26
C CYS A 273 10.56 3.14 -12.05
N PRO A 274 10.35 1.91 -12.57
CA PRO A 274 9.09 1.17 -12.42
C PRO A 274 8.66 0.93 -10.97
N HIS A 275 9.59 0.99 -10.01
CA HIS A 275 9.31 0.75 -8.61
C HIS A 275 8.44 1.87 -7.99
N ARG A 276 8.98 3.07 -7.82
CA ARG A 276 8.32 4.22 -7.18
C ARG A 276 8.53 5.53 -7.92
N LYS A 277 8.71 5.46 -9.23
CA LYS A 277 8.81 6.63 -10.10
C LYS A 277 9.96 7.59 -9.75
N ALA A 278 11.06 7.06 -9.18
CA ALA A 278 12.27 7.84 -9.05
C ALA A 278 12.76 8.27 -10.44
N ASP A 279 13.12 9.54 -10.59
CA ASP A 279 13.66 10.08 -11.84
C ASP A 279 15.07 9.52 -12.08
N LEU A 280 15.19 8.64 -13.07
CA LEU A 280 16.46 7.98 -13.40
C LEU A 280 17.46 8.93 -14.06
N SER A 281 17.06 10.13 -14.50
CA SER A 281 18.02 11.16 -14.91
C SER A 281 18.83 11.69 -13.73
N VAL A 282 18.31 11.55 -12.50
CA VAL A 282 18.97 11.96 -11.26
C VAL A 282 19.53 10.76 -10.50
N PHE A 283 18.72 9.70 -10.37
CA PHE A 283 19.02 8.54 -9.54
C PHE A 283 19.43 7.30 -10.32
N GLY A 284 19.47 7.35 -11.66
CA GLY A 284 19.90 6.23 -12.48
C GLY A 284 21.44 6.18 -12.61
N ARG A 285 22.02 4.99 -12.52
CA ARG A 285 23.42 4.73 -12.83
C ARG A 285 23.57 3.47 -13.66
N LEU A 286 24.52 3.49 -14.59
CA LEU A 286 24.95 2.31 -15.32
C LEU A 286 26.08 1.64 -14.53
N GLU A 287 25.86 0.41 -14.10
CA GLU A 287 26.85 -0.41 -13.39
C GLU A 287 27.02 -1.75 -14.13
N GLY A 288 28.05 -1.86 -14.95
CA GLY A 288 28.27 -3.04 -15.80
C GLY A 288 27.12 -3.24 -16.80
N ASP A 289 26.41 -4.35 -16.69
CA ASP A 289 25.25 -4.71 -17.53
C ASP A 289 23.89 -4.40 -16.87
N GLU A 290 23.89 -3.50 -15.86
CA GLU A 290 22.67 -3.15 -15.12
C GLU A 290 22.47 -1.63 -15.02
N ILE A 291 21.21 -1.20 -15.11
CA ILE A 291 20.78 0.12 -14.69
C ILE A 291 20.35 0.02 -13.22
N VAL A 292 20.95 0.84 -12.37
CA VAL A 292 20.67 0.88 -10.93
C VAL A 292 19.93 2.16 -10.58
N CYS A 293 18.76 2.04 -9.97
CA CYS A 293 18.09 3.15 -9.32
C CYS A 293 18.66 3.35 -7.91
N THR A 294 19.55 4.33 -7.73
CA THR A 294 20.28 4.54 -6.47
C THR A 294 19.39 4.98 -5.31
N LEU A 295 18.17 5.50 -5.59
CA LEU A 295 17.24 5.92 -4.55
C LEU A 295 16.67 4.75 -3.73
N HIS A 296 16.46 3.57 -4.38
CA HIS A 296 15.88 2.40 -3.72
C HIS A 296 16.65 1.09 -4.01
N GLY A 297 17.81 1.16 -4.66
CA GLY A 297 18.64 -0.01 -4.95
C GLY A 297 18.08 -0.98 -6.00
N TRP A 298 17.06 -0.58 -6.76
CA TRP A 298 16.50 -1.46 -7.79
C TRP A 298 17.41 -1.54 -9.00
N ARG A 299 17.59 -2.77 -9.51
CA ARG A 299 18.51 -3.12 -10.59
C ARG A 299 17.75 -3.72 -11.77
N PHE A 300 18.14 -3.32 -12.98
CA PHE A 300 17.50 -3.75 -14.23
C PHE A 300 18.57 -4.13 -15.25
N LYS A 301 18.43 -5.29 -15.89
CA LYS A 301 19.37 -5.72 -16.94
C LYS A 301 19.27 -4.80 -18.16
N THR A 302 20.42 -4.40 -18.69
CA THR A 302 20.48 -3.56 -19.90
C THR A 302 20.04 -4.30 -21.16
N ALA A 303 20.16 -5.63 -21.16
CA ALA A 303 19.80 -6.47 -22.31
C ALA A 303 18.31 -6.49 -22.62
N ASP A 304 17.47 -6.48 -21.59
CA ASP A 304 16.02 -6.67 -21.74
C ASP A 304 15.17 -5.86 -20.74
N GLY A 305 15.80 -5.08 -19.89
CA GLY A 305 15.11 -4.28 -18.85
C GLY A 305 14.53 -5.08 -17.69
N ARG A 306 14.75 -6.39 -17.62
CA ARG A 306 14.22 -7.22 -16.53
C ARG A 306 14.78 -6.76 -15.19
N CYS A 307 13.90 -6.62 -14.20
CA CYS A 307 14.31 -6.31 -12.84
C CYS A 307 15.00 -7.52 -12.20
N VAL A 308 16.17 -7.28 -11.59
CA VAL A 308 16.92 -8.29 -10.83
C VAL A 308 16.44 -8.35 -9.37
N THR A 309 15.83 -7.25 -8.90
CA THR A 309 15.39 -7.09 -7.51
C THR A 309 13.98 -7.65 -7.27
N ALA A 310 13.13 -7.72 -8.33
CA ALA A 310 11.76 -8.23 -8.25
C ALA A 310 11.29 -8.76 -9.61
N ASP A 311 10.61 -9.90 -9.62
CA ASP A 311 10.27 -10.64 -10.84
C ASP A 311 9.16 -10.00 -11.70
N ASP A 312 8.39 -9.07 -11.14
CA ASP A 312 7.16 -8.51 -11.77
C ASP A 312 7.38 -7.13 -12.42
N ARG A 313 8.62 -6.64 -12.48
CA ARG A 313 8.93 -5.30 -12.97
C ARG A 313 9.92 -5.33 -14.14
N ARG A 314 9.70 -4.44 -15.08
CA ARG A 314 10.60 -4.26 -16.21
C ARG A 314 10.80 -2.77 -16.49
N LEU A 315 12.03 -2.36 -16.72
CA LEU A 315 12.40 -1.04 -17.22
C LEU A 315 12.37 -1.09 -18.75
N GLN A 316 11.70 -0.15 -19.39
CA GLN A 316 11.81 -0.02 -20.85
C GLN A 316 13.17 0.57 -21.18
N ILE A 317 13.96 -0.17 -21.95
CA ILE A 317 15.32 0.18 -22.29
C ILE A 317 15.63 -0.35 -23.71
N ARG A 318 16.39 0.43 -24.47
CA ARG A 318 16.99 0.02 -25.74
C ARG A 318 18.38 0.60 -25.86
N ARG A 319 19.20 -0.03 -26.65
CA ARG A 319 20.51 0.54 -27.02
C ARG A 319 20.30 1.70 -27.96
N THR A 320 20.99 2.82 -27.73
CA THR A 320 20.87 4.04 -28.55
C THR A 320 21.44 3.82 -29.94
#